data_e38f4dc03d2143afeb43482db21a8978
#
_entry.id   e38f4dc03d2143afeb43482db21a8978
#
_cell.length_a   1.000
_cell.length_b   1.000
_cell.length_c   1.000
_cell.angle_alpha   90.00
_cell.angle_beta   90.00
_cell.angle_gamma   90.00
#
_symmetry.space_group_name_H-M   'P 1'
#
loop_
_entity.id
_entity.type
_entity.pdbx_description
1 polymer ?
#
loop_
_entity_poly.entity_id
_entity_poly.type
_entity_poly.pdbx_seq_one_letter_code
_entity_poly.pdbx_strand_id
1 'polypeptide(L)'
;RPQSAEPGPWLAFAPIKKTSTDFIIEKATELGVSRLCPVFTKNTNTTRINPDRFRAHAIEAAEQSQRLTVPEFMEPQTLDQFIAGWPPGRILLHLDESGGGRPIAEVLAGLRDQGGGDEPSCGFLSGPEGGFDASELDALGKLDFVTGVDLGPRVLRADTAALSALACWQALLGSGH
;
A
#
# COMPACT_ATOMS: atom_id res chain seq x y z
N ARG A 1 22.88 18.92 -1.91
CA ARG A 1 22.00 18.47 -3.01
C ARG A 1 20.57 18.76 -2.61
N PRO A 2 19.74 19.33 -3.49
CA PRO A 2 18.32 19.45 -3.21
C PRO A 2 17.75 18.04 -3.03
N GLN A 3 16.96 17.82 -1.96
CA GLN A 3 16.22 16.59 -1.76
C GLN A 3 15.22 16.44 -2.91
N SER A 4 15.50 15.56 -3.85
CA SER A 4 14.47 15.09 -4.78
C SER A 4 13.57 14.11 -4.02
N ALA A 5 12.26 14.24 -4.19
CA ALA A 5 11.34 13.25 -3.66
C ALA A 5 11.72 11.88 -4.23
N GLU A 6 11.92 10.89 -3.35
CA GLU A 6 12.12 9.53 -3.81
C GLU A 6 10.79 9.03 -4.40
N PRO A 7 10.77 8.60 -5.67
CA PRO A 7 9.59 7.95 -6.21
C PRO A 7 9.34 6.64 -5.45
N GLY A 8 8.09 6.23 -5.35
CA GLY A 8 7.75 5.00 -4.66
C GLY A 8 6.25 4.73 -4.72
N PRO A 9 5.82 3.52 -4.36
CA PRO A 9 4.41 3.18 -4.33
C PRO A 9 3.71 3.89 -3.19
N TRP A 10 2.39 4.02 -3.30
CA TRP A 10 1.54 4.41 -2.18
C TRP A 10 1.04 3.15 -1.49
N LEU A 11 0.90 3.21 -0.19
CA LEU A 11 0.25 2.16 0.59
C LEU A 11 -0.99 2.72 1.26
N ALA A 12 -2.14 2.26 0.81
CA ALA A 12 -3.40 2.43 1.49
C ALA A 12 -3.64 1.20 2.38
N PHE A 13 -3.95 1.42 3.64
CA PHE A 13 -4.12 0.35 4.60
C PHE A 13 -5.25 0.65 5.56
N ALA A 14 -6.05 -0.36 5.86
CA ALA A 14 -7.00 -0.28 6.96
C ALA A 14 -6.22 -0.39 8.28
N PRO A 15 -6.40 0.54 9.24
CA PRO A 15 -5.79 0.42 10.55
C PRO A 15 -6.23 -0.89 11.24
N ILE A 16 -5.26 -1.60 11.78
CA ILE A 16 -5.42 -2.85 12.51
C ILE A 16 -5.01 -2.65 13.96
N LYS A 17 -4.70 -3.72 14.69
CA LYS A 17 -4.22 -3.58 16.06
C LYS A 17 -3.00 -2.66 16.10
N LYS A 18 -2.91 -1.84 17.15
CA LYS A 18 -1.91 -0.78 17.31
C LYS A 18 -0.49 -1.22 16.96
N THR A 19 -0.03 -2.33 17.53
CA THR A 19 1.33 -2.84 17.30
C THR A 19 1.56 -3.23 15.84
N SER A 20 0.57 -3.85 15.21
CA SER A 20 0.67 -4.26 13.81
C SER A 20 0.60 -3.07 12.85
N THR A 21 -0.19 -2.05 13.17
CA THR A 21 -0.24 -0.81 12.38
C THR A 21 1.09 -0.06 12.47
N ASP A 22 1.66 0.08 13.66
CA ASP A 22 2.98 0.68 13.85
C ASP A 22 4.05 -0.07 13.04
N PHE A 23 3.98 -1.40 13.04
CA PHE A 23 4.88 -2.25 12.27
C PHE A 23 4.75 -2.06 10.76
N ILE A 24 3.52 -1.94 10.25
CA ILE A 24 3.27 -1.63 8.82
C ILE A 24 3.93 -0.30 8.45
N ILE A 25 3.73 0.74 9.24
CA ILE A 25 4.27 2.08 8.97
C ILE A 25 5.80 2.06 8.96
N GLU A 26 6.40 1.44 9.96
CA GLU A 26 7.85 1.30 10.05
C GLU A 26 8.42 0.57 8.84
N LYS A 27 7.91 -0.62 8.55
CA LYS A 27 8.44 -1.47 7.47
C LYS A 27 8.09 -0.95 6.07
N ALA A 28 6.93 -0.36 5.89
CA ALA A 28 6.59 0.29 4.62
C ALA A 28 7.52 1.47 4.33
N THR A 29 7.91 2.21 5.36
CA THR A 29 8.91 3.28 5.22
C THR A 29 10.26 2.71 4.80
N GLU A 30 10.74 1.66 5.45
CA GLU A 30 11.99 0.98 5.09
C GLU A 30 11.95 0.44 3.65
N LEU A 31 10.80 -0.03 3.19
CA LEU A 31 10.61 -0.60 1.85
C LEU A 31 10.34 0.44 0.75
N GLY A 32 10.47 1.71 1.06
CA GLY A 32 10.48 2.75 0.03
C GLY A 32 9.12 3.35 -0.34
N VAL A 33 8.08 3.13 0.46
CA VAL A 33 6.78 3.75 0.20
C VAL A 33 6.91 5.28 0.22
N SER A 34 6.24 5.96 -0.71
CA SER A 34 6.26 7.42 -0.79
C SER A 34 5.07 8.09 -0.10
N ARG A 35 3.98 7.36 0.08
CA ARG A 35 2.77 7.88 0.72
C ARG A 35 2.05 6.78 1.48
N LEU A 36 1.58 7.11 2.68
CA LEU A 36 0.80 6.25 3.57
C LEU A 36 -0.61 6.82 3.70
N CYS A 37 -1.61 6.01 3.37
CA CYS A 37 -3.01 6.41 3.30
C CYS A 37 -3.85 5.52 4.24
N PRO A 38 -4.17 5.97 5.47
CA PRO A 38 -5.10 5.25 6.33
C PRO A 38 -6.51 5.27 5.74
N VAL A 39 -7.12 4.09 5.57
CA VAL A 39 -8.44 3.93 4.97
C VAL A 39 -9.35 3.14 5.89
N PHE A 40 -10.50 3.70 6.24
CA PHE A 40 -11.51 3.00 7.03
C PHE A 40 -12.45 2.23 6.11
N THR A 41 -12.52 0.92 6.34
CA THR A 41 -13.42 0.01 5.64
C THR A 41 -14.53 -0.45 6.60
N LYS A 42 -15.53 -1.15 6.09
CA LYS A 42 -16.66 -1.64 6.91
C LYS A 42 -16.23 -2.55 8.06
N ASN A 43 -15.20 -3.38 7.83
CA ASN A 43 -14.70 -4.31 8.83
C ASN A 43 -13.47 -3.79 9.60
N THR A 44 -13.18 -2.50 9.50
CA THR A 44 -12.15 -1.86 10.31
C THR A 44 -12.64 -1.69 11.73
N ASN A 45 -12.01 -2.36 12.70
CA ASN A 45 -12.39 -2.31 14.10
C ASN A 45 -11.78 -1.11 14.85
N THR A 46 -10.69 -0.57 14.34
CA THR A 46 -9.99 0.58 14.92
C THR A 46 -10.68 1.86 14.49
N THR A 47 -11.21 2.62 15.44
CA THR A 47 -11.93 3.88 15.16
C THR A 47 -11.07 5.12 15.36
N ARG A 48 -9.92 4.98 16.01
CA ARG A 48 -9.02 6.10 16.31
C ARG A 48 -7.60 5.77 15.87
N ILE A 49 -6.99 6.73 15.20
CA ILE A 49 -5.57 6.70 14.86
C ILE A 49 -4.92 7.96 15.41
N ASN A 50 -3.62 7.86 15.70
CA ASN A 50 -2.82 9.00 16.12
C ASN A 50 -1.82 9.35 15.01
N PRO A 51 -2.10 10.37 14.18
CA PRO A 51 -1.24 10.75 13.08
C PRO A 51 0.17 11.15 13.51
N ASP A 52 0.31 11.82 14.65
CA ASP A 52 1.62 12.24 15.16
C ASP A 52 2.49 11.05 15.53
N ARG A 53 1.89 10.00 16.11
CA ARG A 53 2.58 8.74 16.39
C ARG A 53 3.03 8.05 15.12
N PHE A 54 2.19 8.03 14.09
CA PHE A 54 2.52 7.43 12.79
C PHE A 54 3.67 8.15 12.12
N ARG A 55 3.66 9.48 12.14
CA ARG A 55 4.77 10.29 11.64
C ARG A 55 6.07 10.03 12.39
N ALA A 56 6.01 9.90 13.73
CA ALA A 56 7.18 9.60 14.54
C ALA A 56 7.79 8.23 14.16
N HIS A 57 6.97 7.20 13.98
CA HIS A 57 7.43 5.89 13.52
C HIS A 57 8.05 5.95 12.13
N ALA A 58 7.45 6.71 11.19
CA ALA A 58 7.99 6.86 9.85
C ALA A 58 9.33 7.61 9.84
N ILE A 59 9.48 8.64 10.65
CA ILE A 59 10.74 9.40 10.79
C ILE A 59 11.84 8.49 11.33
N GLU A 60 11.58 7.76 12.41
CA GLU A 60 12.54 6.82 13.00
C GLU A 60 12.96 5.74 12.01
N ALA A 61 12.00 5.17 11.29
CA ALA A 61 12.26 4.16 10.28
C ALA A 61 13.08 4.70 9.10
N ALA A 62 12.82 5.94 8.67
CA ALA A 62 13.61 6.60 7.62
C ALA A 62 15.05 6.82 8.06
N GLU A 63 15.27 7.26 9.30
CA GLU A 63 16.60 7.42 9.88
C GLU A 63 17.35 6.09 9.96
N GLN A 64 16.72 5.03 10.45
CA GLN A 64 17.30 3.69 10.58
C GLN A 64 17.65 3.07 9.22
N SER A 65 16.84 3.30 8.19
CA SER A 65 17.05 2.78 6.84
C SER A 65 17.88 3.71 5.95
N GLN A 66 18.39 4.82 6.51
CA GLN A 66 19.18 5.82 5.79
C GLN A 66 18.44 6.47 4.61
N ARG A 67 17.10 6.52 4.67
CA ARG A 67 16.31 7.24 3.69
C ARG A 67 16.47 8.75 3.87
N LEU A 68 16.55 9.45 2.75
CA LEU A 68 16.63 10.92 2.73
C LEU A 68 15.25 11.58 2.84
N THR A 69 14.18 10.83 2.62
CA THR A 69 12.81 11.32 2.63
C THR A 69 11.94 10.50 3.58
N VAL A 70 10.95 11.15 4.16
CA VAL A 70 9.91 10.50 4.98
C VAL A 70 8.65 10.40 4.13
N PRO A 71 7.91 9.26 4.17
CA PRO A 71 6.65 9.16 3.46
C PRO A 71 5.66 10.26 3.83
N GLU A 72 4.90 10.73 2.85
CA GLU A 72 3.78 11.63 3.11
C GLU A 72 2.65 10.87 3.79
N PHE A 73 2.04 11.48 4.81
CA PHE A 73 0.84 10.94 5.46
C PHE A 73 -0.40 11.66 4.96
N MET A 74 -1.35 10.88 4.43
CA MET A 74 -2.67 11.38 4.08
C MET A 74 -3.58 11.38 5.31
N GLU A 75 -4.52 12.33 5.34
CA GLU A 75 -5.58 12.30 6.33
C GLU A 75 -6.42 11.02 6.17
N PRO A 76 -6.88 10.43 7.29
CA PRO A 76 -7.72 9.24 7.24
C PRO A 76 -9.00 9.48 6.46
N GLN A 77 -9.38 8.52 5.62
CA GLN A 77 -10.55 8.59 4.76
C GLN A 77 -11.35 7.29 4.84
N THR A 78 -12.61 7.36 4.47
CA THR A 78 -13.37 6.15 4.14
C THR A 78 -12.88 5.55 2.83
N LEU A 79 -13.17 4.28 2.58
CA LEU A 79 -12.81 3.63 1.30
C LEU A 79 -13.44 4.38 0.10
N ASP A 80 -14.69 4.80 0.23
CA ASP A 80 -15.38 5.55 -0.84
C ASP A 80 -14.70 6.88 -1.14
N GLN A 81 -14.30 7.63 -0.12
CA GLN A 81 -13.58 8.89 -0.28
C GLN A 81 -12.19 8.66 -0.91
N PHE A 82 -11.50 7.62 -0.47
CA PHE A 82 -10.19 7.25 -1.00
C PHE A 82 -10.27 6.91 -2.50
N ILE A 83 -11.22 6.08 -2.89
CA ILE A 83 -11.45 5.70 -4.30
C ILE A 83 -11.83 6.92 -5.14
N ALA A 84 -12.73 7.76 -4.65
CA ALA A 84 -13.18 8.97 -5.37
C ALA A 84 -12.04 9.97 -5.60
N GLY A 85 -11.06 10.02 -4.71
CA GLY A 85 -9.89 10.90 -4.81
C GLY A 85 -8.67 10.26 -5.48
N TRP A 86 -8.78 9.02 -5.97
CA TRP A 86 -7.63 8.33 -6.56
C TRP A 86 -7.18 9.01 -7.85
N PRO A 87 -5.87 9.33 -8.00
CA PRO A 87 -5.41 10.09 -9.15
C PRO A 87 -5.46 9.28 -10.46
N PRO A 88 -5.81 9.91 -11.58
CA PRO A 88 -5.79 9.25 -12.88
C PRO A 88 -4.35 8.83 -13.26
N GLY A 89 -4.23 7.73 -13.98
CA GLY A 89 -2.95 7.21 -14.46
C GLY A 89 -2.15 6.41 -13.43
N ARG A 90 -2.64 6.30 -12.19
CA ARG A 90 -2.02 5.48 -11.14
C ARG A 90 -2.85 4.22 -10.93
N ILE A 91 -2.23 3.05 -11.01
CA ILE A 91 -2.89 1.76 -10.78
C ILE A 91 -2.95 1.47 -9.28
N LEU A 92 -4.11 0.98 -8.82
CA LEU A 92 -4.30 0.50 -7.47
C LEU A 92 -4.33 -1.03 -7.45
N LEU A 93 -3.39 -1.63 -6.76
CA LEU A 93 -3.29 -3.07 -6.57
C LEU A 93 -3.97 -3.46 -5.27
N HIS A 94 -5.13 -4.08 -5.37
CA HIS A 94 -5.90 -4.59 -4.23
C HIS A 94 -5.35 -5.96 -3.83
N LEU A 95 -4.92 -6.10 -2.57
CA LEU A 95 -4.42 -7.37 -2.04
C LEU A 95 -5.62 -8.27 -1.76
N ASP A 96 -5.84 -9.24 -2.65
CA ASP A 96 -7.02 -10.10 -2.65
C ASP A 96 -6.76 -11.41 -1.90
N GLU A 97 -7.37 -11.55 -0.73
CA GLU A 97 -7.29 -12.75 0.09
C GLU A 97 -8.17 -13.91 -0.42
N SER A 98 -9.09 -13.62 -1.34
CA SER A 98 -10.01 -14.64 -1.87
C SER A 98 -9.36 -15.64 -2.83
N GLY A 99 -8.15 -15.34 -3.29
CA GLY A 99 -7.44 -16.13 -4.31
C GLY A 99 -7.91 -15.87 -5.74
N GLY A 100 -8.80 -14.88 -5.94
CA GLY A 100 -9.30 -14.49 -7.27
C GLY A 100 -8.42 -13.50 -8.00
N GLY A 101 -7.39 -12.97 -7.35
CA GLY A 101 -6.46 -12.02 -7.94
C GLY A 101 -5.45 -12.68 -8.87
N ARG A 102 -4.82 -11.87 -9.71
CA ARG A 102 -3.70 -12.31 -10.54
C ARG A 102 -2.41 -12.38 -9.70
N PRO A 103 -1.49 -13.32 -10.00
CA PRO A 103 -0.20 -13.38 -9.31
C PRO A 103 0.50 -12.02 -9.33
N ILE A 104 0.90 -11.52 -8.16
CA ILE A 104 1.49 -10.17 -8.04
C ILE A 104 2.73 -10.01 -8.91
N ALA A 105 3.56 -11.04 -9.03
CA ALA A 105 4.76 -11.00 -9.85
C ALA A 105 4.46 -10.75 -11.33
N GLU A 106 3.39 -11.35 -11.86
CA GLU A 106 2.97 -11.13 -13.25
C GLU A 106 2.47 -9.70 -13.47
N VAL A 107 1.67 -9.20 -12.55
CA VAL A 107 1.12 -7.84 -12.63
C VAL A 107 2.24 -6.80 -12.57
N LEU A 108 3.17 -6.94 -11.62
CA LEU A 108 4.30 -6.02 -11.49
C LEU A 108 5.26 -6.09 -12.67
N ALA A 109 5.54 -7.28 -13.20
CA ALA A 109 6.34 -7.43 -14.41
C ALA A 109 5.69 -6.74 -15.62
N GLY A 110 4.37 -6.87 -15.77
CA GLY A 110 3.61 -6.18 -16.81
C GLY A 110 3.69 -4.65 -16.68
N LEU A 111 3.61 -4.12 -15.47
CA LEU A 111 3.76 -2.67 -15.22
C LEU A 111 5.16 -2.18 -15.58
N ARG A 112 6.19 -2.93 -15.25
CA ARG A 112 7.58 -2.61 -15.60
C ARG A 112 7.75 -2.52 -17.12
N ASP A 113 7.21 -3.48 -17.84
CA ASP A 113 7.35 -3.55 -19.30
C ASP A 113 6.60 -2.42 -20.02
N GLN A 114 5.53 -1.90 -19.42
CA GLN A 114 4.76 -0.77 -19.95
C GLN A 114 5.40 0.60 -19.62
N GLY A 115 6.21 0.68 -18.59
CA GLY A 115 6.75 1.93 -18.05
C GLY A 115 7.85 2.59 -18.88
N GLY A 116 8.36 1.96 -19.92
CA GLY A 116 9.34 2.55 -20.83
C GLY A 116 10.66 2.99 -20.16
N GLY A 117 10.97 2.47 -18.98
CA GLY A 117 12.15 2.84 -18.18
C GLY A 117 11.85 3.74 -16.99
N ASP A 118 10.68 4.35 -16.93
CA ASP A 118 10.23 5.09 -15.77
C ASP A 118 9.59 4.13 -14.73
N GLU A 119 9.72 4.50 -13.45
CA GLU A 119 9.11 3.73 -12.38
C GLU A 119 7.58 3.84 -12.46
N PRO A 120 6.86 2.71 -12.55
CA PRO A 120 5.41 2.74 -12.70
C PRO A 120 4.73 3.36 -11.48
N SER A 121 3.78 4.26 -11.73
CA SER A 121 2.94 4.85 -10.70
C SER A 121 1.89 3.85 -10.24
N CYS A 122 2.07 3.28 -9.06
CA CYS A 122 1.12 2.36 -8.46
C CYS A 122 0.92 2.61 -6.97
N GLY A 123 -0.14 2.02 -6.44
CA GLY A 123 -0.39 1.93 -5.01
C GLY A 123 -0.94 0.56 -4.66
N PHE A 124 -0.86 0.22 -3.39
CA PHE A 124 -1.39 -1.01 -2.83
C PHE A 124 -2.52 -0.69 -1.85
N LEU A 125 -3.54 -1.54 -1.83
CA LEU A 125 -4.64 -1.45 -0.88
C LEU A 125 -4.69 -2.73 -0.05
N SER A 126 -4.40 -2.61 1.23
CA SER A 126 -4.44 -3.69 2.23
C SER A 126 -5.63 -3.52 3.16
N GLY A 127 -6.46 -4.55 3.30
CA GLY A 127 -7.63 -4.55 4.14
C GLY A 127 -7.35 -4.81 5.61
N PRO A 128 -8.39 -4.77 6.46
CA PRO A 128 -8.31 -5.11 7.87
C PRO A 128 -8.24 -6.63 8.07
N GLU A 129 -8.04 -7.09 9.32
CA GLU A 129 -8.01 -8.51 9.66
C GLU A 129 -9.32 -9.24 9.29
N GLY A 130 -10.45 -8.54 9.34
CA GLY A 130 -11.77 -9.08 8.95
C GLY A 130 -12.03 -9.10 7.44
N GLY A 131 -11.07 -8.64 6.63
CA GLY A 131 -11.21 -8.55 5.17
C GLY A 131 -12.15 -7.43 4.72
N PHE A 132 -12.31 -7.31 3.42
CA PHE A 132 -13.27 -6.40 2.81
C PHE A 132 -14.67 -7.01 2.83
N ASP A 133 -15.68 -6.17 3.00
CA ASP A 133 -17.08 -6.56 2.82
C ASP A 133 -17.37 -6.89 1.35
N ALA A 134 -18.36 -7.77 1.10
CA ALA A 134 -18.72 -8.17 -0.26
C ALA A 134 -19.10 -6.98 -1.15
N SER A 135 -19.77 -5.96 -0.61
CA SER A 135 -20.11 -4.75 -1.35
C SER A 135 -18.88 -3.90 -1.69
N GLU A 136 -17.88 -3.87 -0.84
CA GLU A 136 -16.60 -3.19 -1.09
C GLU A 136 -15.81 -3.90 -2.19
N LEU A 137 -15.74 -5.24 -2.15
CA LEU A 137 -15.10 -6.05 -3.19
C LEU A 137 -15.78 -5.85 -4.55
N ASP A 138 -17.10 -5.83 -4.59
CA ASP A 138 -17.87 -5.58 -5.79
C ASP A 138 -17.60 -4.18 -6.37
N ALA A 139 -17.58 -3.16 -5.52
CA ALA A 139 -17.24 -1.79 -5.92
C ALA A 139 -15.82 -1.67 -6.47
N LEU A 140 -14.83 -2.29 -5.81
CA LEU A 140 -13.44 -2.31 -6.27
C LEU A 140 -13.31 -3.02 -7.62
N GLY A 141 -14.00 -4.14 -7.81
CA GLY A 141 -13.96 -4.92 -9.05
C GLY A 141 -14.52 -4.21 -10.29
N LYS A 142 -15.31 -3.15 -10.11
CA LYS A 142 -15.88 -2.35 -11.20
C LYS A 142 -14.99 -1.19 -11.65
N LEU A 143 -13.89 -0.92 -10.95
CA LEU A 143 -13.02 0.21 -11.23
C LEU A 143 -11.88 -0.20 -12.17
N ASP A 144 -11.74 0.51 -13.28
CA ASP A 144 -10.75 0.21 -14.31
C ASP A 144 -9.30 0.34 -13.81
N PHE A 145 -9.06 1.20 -12.82
CA PHE A 145 -7.73 1.41 -12.25
C PHE A 145 -7.37 0.43 -11.12
N VAL A 146 -8.28 -0.46 -10.73
CA VAL A 146 -8.05 -1.46 -9.67
C VAL A 146 -7.77 -2.82 -10.27
N THR A 147 -6.69 -3.45 -9.83
CA THR A 147 -6.36 -4.83 -10.16
C THR A 147 -6.21 -5.63 -8.87
N GLY A 148 -6.97 -6.71 -8.75
CA GLY A 148 -6.78 -7.67 -7.65
C GLY A 148 -5.51 -8.48 -7.86
N VAL A 149 -4.66 -8.55 -6.83
CA VAL A 149 -3.42 -9.33 -6.85
C VAL A 149 -3.41 -10.39 -5.77
N ASP A 150 -2.84 -11.55 -6.10
CA ASP A 150 -2.68 -12.69 -5.21
C ASP A 150 -1.21 -12.80 -4.78
N LEU A 151 -1.00 -13.06 -3.49
CA LEU A 151 0.30 -13.20 -2.85
C LEU A 151 0.69 -14.66 -2.56
N GLY A 152 -0.03 -15.61 -3.14
CA GLY A 152 0.25 -17.02 -2.98
C GLY A 152 -0.88 -17.80 -2.28
N PRO A 153 -0.68 -19.12 -2.07
CA PRO A 153 -1.76 -20.03 -1.69
C PRO A 153 -2.17 -19.94 -0.20
N ARG A 154 -1.45 -19.19 0.60
CA ARG A 154 -1.75 -19.07 2.04
C ARG A 154 -2.50 -17.77 2.33
N VAL A 155 -3.41 -17.83 3.29
CA VAL A 155 -4.02 -16.61 3.85
C VAL A 155 -2.99 -15.91 4.73
N LEU A 156 -2.61 -14.71 4.34
CA LEU A 156 -1.64 -13.90 5.08
C LEU A 156 -2.37 -12.92 6.02
N ARG A 157 -1.75 -12.63 7.15
CA ARG A 157 -2.22 -11.51 7.98
C ARG A 157 -2.06 -10.20 7.22
N ALA A 158 -2.86 -9.19 7.55
CA ALA A 158 -2.87 -7.91 6.86
C ALA A 158 -1.49 -7.24 6.81
N ASP A 159 -0.75 -7.24 7.91
CA ASP A 159 0.62 -6.72 7.96
C ASP A 159 1.57 -7.52 7.06
N THR A 160 1.53 -8.84 7.11
CA THR A 160 2.33 -9.70 6.23
C THR A 160 2.01 -9.47 4.76
N ALA A 161 0.73 -9.36 4.41
CA ALA A 161 0.29 -9.11 3.04
C ALA A 161 0.84 -7.78 2.50
N ALA A 162 0.68 -6.70 3.27
CA ALA A 162 1.17 -5.38 2.89
C ALA A 162 2.70 -5.38 2.66
N LEU A 163 3.46 -5.98 3.58
CA LEU A 163 4.92 -6.01 3.47
C LEU A 163 5.40 -6.91 2.33
N SER A 164 4.73 -8.05 2.12
CA SER A 164 5.04 -8.95 1.00
C SER A 164 4.85 -8.25 -0.34
N ALA A 165 3.76 -7.50 -0.50
CA ALA A 165 3.49 -6.73 -1.71
C ALA A 165 4.57 -5.67 -1.95
N LEU A 166 4.95 -4.92 -0.92
CA LEU A 166 6.00 -3.90 -1.02
C LEU A 166 7.38 -4.50 -1.31
N ALA A 167 7.70 -5.66 -0.74
CA ALA A 167 8.94 -6.37 -1.04
C ALA A 167 8.99 -6.84 -2.50
N CYS A 168 7.88 -7.35 -3.03
CA CYS A 168 7.77 -7.71 -4.44
C CYS A 168 7.97 -6.48 -5.35
N TRP A 169 7.33 -5.36 -5.01
CA TRP A 169 7.51 -4.10 -5.73
C TRP A 169 8.97 -3.66 -5.72
N GLN A 170 9.61 -3.67 -4.56
CA GLN A 170 11.02 -3.27 -4.41
C GLN A 170 11.92 -4.13 -5.29
N ALA A 171 11.69 -5.44 -5.31
CA ALA A 171 12.50 -6.39 -6.08
C ALA A 171 12.31 -6.26 -7.60
N LEU A 172 11.10 -5.95 -8.06
CA LEU A 172 10.75 -5.98 -9.48
C LEU A 172 10.74 -4.60 -10.13
N LEU A 173 10.40 -3.56 -9.40
CA LEU A 173 10.18 -2.21 -9.89
C LEU A 173 11.05 -1.15 -9.20
N GLY A 174 11.58 -1.45 -8.01
CA GLY A 174 12.43 -0.50 -7.30
C GLY A 174 13.66 -0.15 -8.12
N SER A 175 13.99 1.14 -8.18
CA SER A 175 15.19 1.60 -8.89
C SER A 175 16.41 0.95 -8.24
N GLY A 176 17.12 0.15 -8.99
CA GLY A 176 18.43 -0.36 -8.57
C GLY A 176 19.38 0.83 -8.33
N HIS A 177 20.14 0.77 -7.25
CA HIS A 177 21.18 1.73 -6.93
C HIS A 177 22.29 1.71 -7.98
#